data_df2014f7ce3135c4097c9b0c0398463d
#
_entry.id   df2014f7ce3135c4097c9b0c0398463d
#
_cell.length_a   1.000
_cell.length_b   1.000
_cell.length_c   1.000
_cell.angle_alpha   90.00
_cell.angle_beta   90.00
_cell.angle_gamma   90.00
#
_symmetry.space_group_name_H-M   'P 1'
#
loop_
_entity.id
_entity.type
_entity.pdbx_description
1 polymer ?
#
loop_
_entity_poly.entity_id
_entity_poly.type
_entity_poly.pdbx_seq_one_letter_code
_entity_poly.pdbx_strand_id
1 'polypeptide(L)'
;DVARKAVSMDMLTAMLKEMSYYKMNDLGLHLNDNVILATSGLDGSVEEALTAKSAFRLESDVANAEGKRLTSEEYAYTREELNTFIETAALYGVQVVPEIDTPAHSLAITSLYPEYALGNNPLWADQINLENTEATALVRKIWEEALDTGNGAFRSAGTVNIGMDEYYGDGEKYRQYLEEI
;
A
#
# COMPACT_ATOMS: atom_id res chain seq x y z
N ASP A 1 2.37 -10.83 1.83
CA ASP A 1 2.49 -9.56 2.54
C ASP A 1 3.97 -9.22 2.66
N VAL A 2 4.40 -8.19 1.93
CA VAL A 2 5.76 -7.66 1.99
C VAL A 2 5.82 -6.35 2.78
N ALA A 3 4.66 -5.81 3.17
CA ALA A 3 4.55 -4.56 3.91
C ALA A 3 5.00 -4.73 5.36
N ARG A 4 4.36 -5.63 6.12
CA ARG A 4 4.68 -5.85 7.54
C ARG A 4 6.06 -6.46 7.74
N LYS A 5 6.54 -7.22 6.75
CA LYS A 5 7.88 -7.78 6.76
C LYS A 5 8.51 -7.68 5.37
N ALA A 6 9.57 -6.89 5.26
CA ALA A 6 10.30 -6.75 4.01
C ALA A 6 10.79 -8.11 3.47
N VAL A 7 10.57 -8.35 2.19
CA VAL A 7 11.03 -9.53 1.45
C VAL A 7 11.91 -9.03 0.31
N SER A 8 13.10 -9.58 0.16
CA SER A 8 14.00 -9.14 -0.91
C SER A 8 13.49 -9.56 -2.29
N MET A 9 13.87 -8.82 -3.32
CA MET A 9 13.55 -9.14 -4.71
C MET A 9 14.10 -10.52 -5.12
N ASP A 10 15.28 -10.91 -4.61
CA ASP A 10 15.85 -12.25 -4.85
C ASP A 10 14.96 -13.35 -4.29
N MET A 11 14.40 -13.15 -3.09
CA MET A 11 13.49 -14.12 -2.47
C MET A 11 12.17 -14.21 -3.25
N LEU A 12 11.59 -13.09 -3.66
CA LEU A 12 10.39 -13.07 -4.51
C LEU A 12 10.64 -13.80 -5.83
N THR A 13 11.79 -13.54 -6.47
CA THR A 13 12.17 -14.21 -7.72
C THR A 13 12.38 -15.71 -7.53
N ALA A 14 12.95 -16.14 -6.41
CA ALA A 14 13.06 -17.56 -6.09
C ALA A 14 11.69 -18.24 -5.93
N MET A 15 10.71 -17.54 -5.33
CA MET A 15 9.34 -18.03 -5.19
C MET A 15 8.66 -18.30 -6.55
N LEU A 16 8.95 -17.51 -7.58
CA LEU A 16 8.35 -17.72 -8.92
C LEU A 16 8.64 -19.11 -9.49
N LYS A 17 9.83 -19.66 -9.23
CA LYS A 17 10.21 -21.02 -9.68
C LYS A 17 9.35 -22.07 -9.00
N GLU A 18 9.16 -21.93 -7.69
CA GLU A 18 8.31 -22.83 -6.92
C GLU A 18 6.84 -22.72 -7.34
N MET A 19 6.35 -21.49 -7.52
CA MET A 19 4.99 -21.24 -7.99
C MET A 19 4.75 -21.86 -9.37
N SER A 20 5.67 -21.66 -10.31
CA SER A 20 5.61 -22.25 -11.65
C SER A 20 5.62 -23.77 -11.59
N TYR A 21 6.47 -24.38 -10.74
CA TYR A 21 6.54 -25.82 -10.56
C TYR A 21 5.22 -26.40 -10.04
N TYR A 22 4.59 -25.71 -9.06
CA TYR A 22 3.30 -26.12 -8.49
C TYR A 22 2.09 -25.63 -9.30
N LYS A 23 2.31 -24.99 -10.46
CA LYS A 23 1.26 -24.45 -11.34
C LYS A 23 0.36 -23.41 -10.66
N MET A 24 0.93 -22.65 -9.73
CA MET A 24 0.32 -21.43 -9.21
C MET A 24 0.51 -20.33 -10.25
N ASN A 25 -0.53 -19.58 -10.55
CA ASN A 25 -0.54 -18.62 -11.66
C ASN A 25 -0.77 -17.18 -11.23
N ASP A 26 -1.15 -16.94 -9.97
CA ASP A 26 -1.35 -15.57 -9.47
C ASP A 26 -0.56 -15.34 -8.17
N LEU A 27 0.17 -14.22 -8.12
CA LEU A 27 0.90 -13.74 -6.95
C LEU A 27 0.34 -12.38 -6.52
N GLY A 28 -0.49 -12.35 -5.49
CA GLY A 28 -0.87 -11.12 -4.81
C GLY A 28 0.32 -10.53 -4.04
N LEU A 29 0.64 -9.27 -4.28
CA LEU A 29 1.76 -8.58 -3.65
C LEU A 29 1.26 -7.38 -2.86
N HIS A 30 1.07 -7.56 -1.55
CA HIS A 30 0.55 -6.56 -0.62
C HIS A 30 1.69 -5.62 -0.18
N LEU A 31 1.65 -4.34 -0.62
CA LEU A 31 2.78 -3.43 -0.61
C LEU A 31 2.75 -2.37 0.51
N ASN A 32 1.58 -2.13 1.13
CA ASN A 32 1.47 -1.22 2.27
C ASN A 32 0.63 -1.84 3.37
N ASP A 33 1.04 -1.63 4.61
CA ASP A 33 0.31 -2.03 5.80
C ASP A 33 1.04 -1.56 7.07
N ASN A 34 0.48 -1.91 8.24
CA ASN A 34 1.00 -1.56 9.55
C ASN A 34 0.86 -2.72 10.55
N VAL A 35 1.47 -2.55 11.71
CA VAL A 35 1.23 -3.45 12.84
C VAL A 35 -0.23 -3.31 13.31
N ILE A 36 -0.77 -4.39 13.89
CA ILE A 36 -2.12 -4.37 14.46
C ILE A 36 -2.15 -3.42 15.66
N LEU A 37 -2.80 -2.27 15.51
CA LEU A 37 -2.81 -1.20 16.52
C LEU A 37 -3.34 -1.69 17.87
N ALA A 38 -4.40 -2.49 17.88
CA ALA A 38 -5.00 -3.05 19.11
C ALA A 38 -4.03 -3.90 19.95
N THR A 39 -2.93 -4.39 19.37
CA THR A 39 -1.94 -5.23 20.06
C THR A 39 -0.55 -4.61 20.11
N SER A 40 -0.39 -3.41 19.56
CA SER A 40 0.90 -2.72 19.49
C SER A 40 1.30 -2.04 20.80
N GLY A 41 0.35 -1.85 21.73
CA GLY A 41 0.53 -1.06 22.95
C GLY A 41 0.54 0.46 22.70
N LEU A 42 0.18 0.90 21.49
CA LEU A 42 0.12 2.31 21.06
C LEU A 42 -1.34 2.75 20.82
N ASP A 43 -2.25 2.30 21.69
CA ASP A 43 -3.69 2.54 21.60
C ASP A 43 -4.20 3.61 22.60
N GLY A 44 -3.28 4.29 23.27
CA GLY A 44 -3.59 5.33 24.26
C GLY A 44 -4.07 6.64 23.65
N SER A 45 -3.46 7.07 22.55
CA SER A 45 -3.84 8.27 21.80
C SER A 45 -3.63 8.09 20.30
N VAL A 46 -4.28 8.95 19.50
CA VAL A 46 -4.07 8.95 18.03
C VAL A 46 -2.62 9.31 17.69
N GLU A 47 -2.03 10.27 18.40
CA GLU A 47 -0.64 10.68 18.20
C GLU A 47 0.33 9.50 18.44
N GLU A 48 0.09 8.70 19.49
CA GLU A 48 0.89 7.48 19.73
C GLU A 48 0.66 6.44 18.64
N ALA A 49 -0.60 6.18 18.27
CA ALA A 49 -0.92 5.21 17.23
C ALA A 49 -0.27 5.55 15.88
N LEU A 50 -0.18 6.85 15.52
CA LEU A 50 0.49 7.32 14.30
C LEU A 50 2.01 7.09 14.30
N THR A 51 2.62 6.76 15.45
CA THR A 51 4.04 6.36 15.54
C THR A 51 4.27 4.86 15.37
N ALA A 52 3.22 4.08 15.26
CA ALA A 52 3.33 2.64 15.10
C ALA A 52 4.05 2.27 13.79
N LYS A 53 4.65 1.08 13.79
CA LYS A 53 5.38 0.61 12.59
C LYS A 53 4.41 0.38 11.45
N SER A 54 4.69 1.05 10.34
CA SER A 54 4.00 0.92 9.05
C SER A 54 5.00 0.86 7.92
N ALA A 55 4.54 0.46 6.75
CA ALA A 55 5.37 0.46 5.55
C ALA A 55 4.55 0.79 4.30
N PHE A 56 5.23 1.47 3.37
CA PHE A 56 4.85 1.61 1.98
C PHE A 56 6.04 1.18 1.14
N ARG A 57 5.99 -0.07 0.63
CA ARG A 57 7.14 -0.75 0.01
C ARG A 57 7.33 -0.41 -1.46
N LEU A 58 6.80 0.72 -1.90
CA LEU A 58 6.87 1.18 -3.27
C LEU A 58 7.57 2.53 -3.35
N GLU A 59 8.45 2.70 -4.34
CA GLU A 59 9.01 4.01 -4.66
C GLU A 59 7.89 4.96 -5.10
N SER A 60 7.76 6.10 -4.38
CA SER A 60 6.79 7.16 -4.64
C SER A 60 7.43 8.53 -4.52
N ASP A 61 6.95 9.47 -5.33
CA ASP A 61 7.35 10.89 -5.25
C ASP A 61 6.51 11.67 -4.23
N VAL A 62 5.51 11.03 -3.62
CA VAL A 62 4.68 11.65 -2.58
C VAL A 62 5.53 11.95 -1.35
N ALA A 63 5.50 13.21 -0.93
CA ALA A 63 6.16 13.70 0.26
C ALA A 63 5.31 14.78 0.92
N ASN A 64 5.40 14.90 2.25
CA ASN A 64 4.74 15.97 2.99
C ASN A 64 5.51 17.31 2.89
N ALA A 65 4.98 18.35 3.50
CA ALA A 65 5.57 19.69 3.48
C ALA A 65 6.96 19.75 4.12
N GLU A 66 7.32 18.82 4.98
CA GLU A 66 8.62 18.69 5.62
C GLU A 66 9.63 17.91 4.77
N GLY A 67 9.21 17.39 3.62
CA GLY A 67 10.03 16.58 2.72
C GLY A 67 10.15 15.12 3.11
N LYS A 68 9.39 14.63 4.10
CA LYS A 68 9.32 13.21 4.43
C LYS A 68 8.54 12.47 3.33
N ARG A 69 9.12 11.41 2.81
CA ARG A 69 8.53 10.63 1.71
C ARG A 69 7.59 9.55 2.21
N LEU A 70 6.63 9.18 1.37
CA LEU A 70 5.73 8.05 1.61
C LEU A 70 6.49 6.71 1.55
N THR A 71 7.44 6.58 0.64
CA THR A 71 8.29 5.40 0.49
C THR A 71 9.02 5.07 1.79
N SER A 72 8.94 3.83 2.24
CA SER A 72 9.63 3.36 3.45
C SER A 72 11.14 3.44 3.32
N GLU A 73 11.81 4.08 4.28
CA GLU A 73 13.28 4.27 4.29
C GLU A 73 14.03 2.95 4.53
N GLU A 74 13.45 2.03 5.34
CA GLU A 74 14.09 0.77 5.70
C GLU A 74 14.29 -0.14 4.49
N TYR A 75 13.24 -0.29 3.67
CA TYR A 75 13.25 -1.09 2.46
C TYR A 75 12.02 -0.77 1.61
N ALA A 76 12.21 -0.57 0.32
CA ALA A 76 11.16 -0.44 -0.68
C ALA A 76 11.66 -0.96 -2.03
N TYR A 77 10.77 -1.34 -2.90
CA TYR A 77 11.07 -1.70 -4.28
C TYR A 77 11.08 -0.43 -5.13
N THR A 78 12.10 -0.27 -5.96
CA THR A 78 12.08 0.76 -6.99
C THR A 78 11.05 0.42 -8.07
N ARG A 79 10.61 1.41 -8.80
CA ARG A 79 9.67 1.23 -9.93
C ARG A 79 10.22 0.25 -10.96
N GLU A 80 11.52 0.34 -11.22
CA GLU A 80 12.19 -0.53 -12.20
C GLU A 80 12.33 -1.98 -11.71
N GLU A 81 12.72 -2.18 -10.42
CA GLU A 81 12.80 -3.51 -9.85
C GLU A 81 11.45 -4.22 -9.88
N LEU A 82 10.36 -3.52 -9.54
CA LEU A 82 9.04 -4.12 -9.53
C LEU A 82 8.55 -4.46 -10.92
N ASN A 83 8.73 -3.57 -11.90
CA ASN A 83 8.36 -3.88 -13.29
C ASN A 83 9.17 -5.04 -13.87
N THR A 84 10.49 -5.08 -13.63
CA THR A 84 11.35 -6.21 -14.03
C THR A 84 10.88 -7.52 -13.38
N PHE A 85 10.45 -7.47 -12.12
CA PHE A 85 9.89 -8.63 -11.43
C PHE A 85 8.58 -9.10 -12.05
N ILE A 86 7.65 -8.17 -12.35
CA ILE A 86 6.37 -8.47 -13.02
C ILE A 86 6.60 -9.14 -14.37
N GLU A 87 7.51 -8.58 -15.18
CA GLU A 87 7.86 -9.14 -16.48
C GLU A 87 8.53 -10.53 -16.36
N THR A 88 9.40 -10.69 -15.36
CA THR A 88 10.03 -11.98 -15.07
C THR A 88 8.99 -13.01 -14.64
N ALA A 89 8.04 -12.63 -13.79
CA ALA A 89 6.97 -13.53 -13.34
C ALA A 89 6.15 -14.07 -14.52
N ALA A 90 5.85 -13.22 -15.50
CA ALA A 90 5.14 -13.64 -16.72
C ALA A 90 5.89 -14.74 -17.50
N LEU A 91 7.22 -14.74 -17.52
CA LEU A 91 8.02 -15.82 -18.14
C LEU A 91 7.90 -17.15 -17.40
N TYR A 92 7.57 -17.11 -16.10
CA TYR A 92 7.27 -18.30 -15.28
C TYR A 92 5.80 -18.71 -15.34
N GLY A 93 4.95 -18.00 -16.10
CA GLY A 93 3.51 -18.23 -16.16
C GLY A 93 2.79 -17.75 -14.90
N VAL A 94 3.35 -16.80 -14.18
CA VAL A 94 2.78 -16.20 -12.96
C VAL A 94 2.41 -14.75 -13.23
N GLN A 95 1.16 -14.39 -12.98
CA GLN A 95 0.69 -13.01 -12.97
C GLN A 95 0.96 -12.41 -11.59
N VAL A 96 1.64 -11.28 -11.53
CA VAL A 96 1.74 -10.49 -10.29
C VAL A 96 0.57 -9.52 -10.24
N VAL A 97 -0.14 -9.52 -9.11
CA VAL A 97 -1.23 -8.60 -8.79
C VAL A 97 -0.74 -7.68 -7.66
N PRO A 98 -0.12 -6.54 -7.96
CA PRO A 98 0.32 -5.61 -6.93
C PRO A 98 -0.89 -4.94 -6.27
N GLU A 99 -0.77 -4.70 -4.96
CA GLU A 99 -1.82 -4.14 -4.13
C GLU A 99 -1.33 -2.92 -3.37
N ILE A 100 -2.12 -1.84 -3.45
CA ILE A 100 -2.06 -0.72 -2.52
C ILE A 100 -3.39 -0.72 -1.79
N ASP A 101 -3.35 -1.05 -0.50
CA ASP A 101 -4.55 -1.18 0.31
C ASP A 101 -4.94 0.15 0.94
N THR A 102 -6.14 0.58 0.63
CA THR A 102 -6.78 1.80 1.13
C THR A 102 -8.30 1.59 1.14
N PRO A 103 -9.08 2.27 1.99
CA PRO A 103 -8.71 3.35 2.91
C PRO A 103 -8.29 2.89 4.31
N ALA A 104 -8.40 1.60 4.66
CA ALA A 104 -7.78 1.02 5.85
C ALA A 104 -6.31 0.64 5.56
N HIS A 105 -5.61 0.06 6.53
CA HIS A 105 -4.20 -0.36 6.39
C HIS A 105 -3.25 0.76 5.89
N SER A 106 -3.65 2.01 6.12
CA SER A 106 -3.06 3.20 5.51
C SER A 106 -2.19 4.02 6.47
N LEU A 107 -1.65 3.41 7.55
CA LEU A 107 -0.87 4.13 8.56
C LEU A 107 0.36 4.83 7.97
N ALA A 108 0.97 4.28 6.92
CA ALA A 108 2.07 4.94 6.22
C ALA A 108 1.64 6.31 5.63
N ILE A 109 0.38 6.41 5.17
CA ILE A 109 -0.21 7.65 4.64
C ILE A 109 -0.62 8.57 5.80
N THR A 110 -1.37 8.05 6.78
CA THR A 110 -1.90 8.87 7.88
C THR A 110 -0.81 9.33 8.86
N SER A 111 0.29 8.60 9.01
CA SER A 111 1.45 9.07 9.77
C SER A 111 2.22 10.20 9.05
N LEU A 112 2.11 10.27 7.73
CA LEU A 112 2.68 11.33 6.92
C LEU A 112 1.78 12.57 6.88
N TYR A 113 0.46 12.36 6.94
CA TYR A 113 -0.60 13.37 6.94
C TYR A 113 -1.62 13.07 8.06
N PRO A 114 -1.29 13.39 9.32
CA PRO A 114 -2.14 13.06 10.48
C PRO A 114 -3.58 13.56 10.38
N GLU A 115 -3.78 14.67 9.68
CA GLU A 115 -5.09 15.28 9.42
C GLU A 115 -5.99 14.45 8.50
N TYR A 116 -5.44 13.42 7.85
CA TYR A 116 -6.19 12.50 6.99
C TYR A 116 -6.67 11.26 7.72
N ALA A 117 -6.27 11.06 8.99
CA ALA A 117 -6.72 9.91 9.78
C ALA A 117 -8.22 10.00 10.14
N LEU A 118 -8.87 8.86 10.23
CA LEU A 118 -10.29 8.75 10.57
C LEU A 118 -10.54 9.04 12.06
N GLY A 119 -11.00 10.26 12.38
CA GLY A 119 -11.46 10.65 13.72
C GLY A 119 -10.40 10.58 14.82
N ASN A 120 -10.87 10.46 16.07
CA ASN A 120 -10.04 10.52 17.27
C ASN A 120 -9.87 9.16 17.96
N ASN A 121 -10.12 8.07 17.28
CA ASN A 121 -9.92 6.73 17.84
C ASN A 121 -8.53 6.22 17.44
N PRO A 122 -7.62 5.93 18.40
CA PRO A 122 -6.29 5.43 18.10
C PRO A 122 -6.30 4.11 17.30
N LEU A 123 -7.32 3.27 17.48
CA LEU A 123 -7.47 2.02 16.75
C LEU A 123 -7.86 2.22 15.26
N TRP A 124 -8.22 3.45 14.87
CA TRP A 124 -8.56 3.84 13.50
C TRP A 124 -7.55 4.82 12.91
N ALA A 125 -6.40 4.99 13.55
CA ALA A 125 -5.36 5.88 13.07
C ALA A 125 -4.79 5.48 11.70
N ASP A 126 -4.91 4.19 11.34
CA ASP A 126 -4.52 3.62 10.05
C ASP A 126 -5.62 3.70 8.97
N GLN A 127 -6.71 4.41 9.26
CA GLN A 127 -7.82 4.55 8.32
C GLN A 127 -7.93 5.98 7.80
N ILE A 128 -8.12 6.12 6.51
CA ILE A 128 -8.27 7.42 5.85
C ILE A 128 -9.70 7.93 6.06
N ASN A 129 -9.83 9.19 6.45
CA ASN A 129 -11.10 9.87 6.51
C ASN A 129 -11.61 10.21 5.10
N LEU A 130 -12.56 9.46 4.61
CA LEU A 130 -13.14 9.64 3.27
C LEU A 130 -14.06 10.87 3.14
N GLU A 131 -14.36 11.58 4.23
CA GLU A 131 -14.98 12.91 4.17
C GLU A 131 -13.97 14.00 3.81
N ASN A 132 -12.68 13.73 3.97
CA ASN A 132 -11.60 14.64 3.62
C ASN A 132 -11.25 14.48 2.14
N THR A 133 -11.67 15.42 1.30
CA THR A 133 -11.44 15.39 -0.15
C THR A 133 -9.95 15.52 -0.53
N GLU A 134 -9.11 16.10 0.32
CA GLU A 134 -7.67 16.17 0.08
C GLU A 134 -7.03 14.80 0.30
N ALA A 135 -7.52 14.04 1.28
CA ALA A 135 -7.05 12.69 1.53
C ALA A 135 -7.39 11.74 0.38
N THR A 136 -8.63 11.78 -0.13
CA THR A 136 -9.03 10.97 -1.31
C THR A 136 -8.29 11.39 -2.57
N ALA A 137 -8.04 12.69 -2.76
CA ALA A 137 -7.23 13.19 -3.87
C ALA A 137 -5.77 12.72 -3.79
N LEU A 138 -5.20 12.62 -2.57
CA LEU A 138 -3.86 12.07 -2.39
C LEU A 138 -3.80 10.60 -2.78
N VAL A 139 -4.77 9.79 -2.38
CA VAL A 139 -4.82 8.36 -2.76
C VAL A 139 -4.92 8.23 -4.28
N ARG A 140 -5.78 9.01 -4.92
CA ARG A 140 -5.86 9.04 -6.39
C ARG A 140 -4.51 9.37 -7.03
N LYS A 141 -3.80 10.38 -6.51
CA LYS A 141 -2.45 10.74 -6.99
C LYS A 141 -1.46 9.59 -6.83
N ILE A 142 -1.53 8.82 -5.73
CA ILE A 142 -0.69 7.64 -5.52
C ILE A 142 -0.96 6.59 -6.61
N TRP A 143 -2.23 6.35 -6.92
CA TRP A 143 -2.61 5.41 -7.99
C TRP A 143 -2.25 5.92 -9.39
N GLU A 144 -2.46 7.20 -9.68
CA GLU A 144 -2.03 7.82 -10.95
C GLU A 144 -0.52 7.67 -11.15
N GLU A 145 0.28 7.88 -10.09
CA GLU A 145 1.73 7.66 -10.11
C GLU A 145 2.09 6.19 -10.34
N ALA A 146 1.45 5.27 -9.63
CA ALA A 146 1.74 3.84 -9.74
C ALA A 146 1.38 3.26 -11.10
N LEU A 147 0.31 3.74 -11.71
CA LEU A 147 -0.22 3.27 -13.01
C LEU A 147 0.31 4.05 -14.22
N ASP A 148 1.13 5.08 -14.02
CA ASP A 148 1.70 5.86 -15.13
C ASP A 148 2.41 4.94 -16.14
N THR A 149 2.03 5.02 -17.41
CA THR A 149 2.52 4.13 -18.46
C THR A 149 3.98 4.37 -18.82
N GLY A 150 4.53 5.54 -18.49
CA GLY A 150 5.91 5.91 -18.78
C GLY A 150 6.88 5.50 -17.68
N ASN A 151 6.50 5.74 -16.42
CA ASN A 151 7.39 5.56 -15.27
C ASN A 151 6.68 4.99 -14.03
N GLY A 152 5.46 4.49 -14.13
CA GLY A 152 4.74 3.94 -13.01
C GLY A 152 5.31 2.59 -12.55
N ALA A 153 5.15 2.30 -11.26
CA ALA A 153 5.62 1.05 -10.67
C ALA A 153 4.81 -0.17 -11.14
N PHE A 154 3.59 0.05 -11.61
CA PHE A 154 2.68 -0.99 -12.08
C PHE A 154 2.47 -0.96 -13.60
N ARG A 155 3.34 -0.26 -14.36
CA ARG A 155 3.19 -0.13 -15.82
C ARG A 155 3.19 -1.47 -16.57
N SER A 156 3.85 -2.50 -16.01
CA SER A 156 3.89 -3.86 -16.57
C SER A 156 2.82 -4.79 -15.96
N ALA A 157 2.00 -4.33 -15.01
CA ALA A 157 0.97 -5.15 -14.39
C ALA A 157 -0.30 -5.18 -15.27
N GLY A 158 -0.85 -6.37 -15.49
CA GLY A 158 -2.12 -6.56 -16.19
C GLY A 158 -3.35 -6.35 -15.29
N THR A 159 -3.18 -6.47 -13.98
CA THR A 159 -4.22 -6.34 -12.96
C THR A 159 -3.60 -5.79 -11.69
N VAL A 160 -4.36 -4.97 -10.95
CA VAL A 160 -4.00 -4.47 -9.64
C VAL A 160 -5.10 -4.81 -8.62
N ASN A 161 -4.76 -4.84 -7.34
CA ASN A 161 -5.70 -4.94 -6.24
C ASN A 161 -5.72 -3.60 -5.49
N ILE A 162 -6.90 -3.05 -5.25
CA ILE A 162 -7.07 -1.77 -4.54
C ILE A 162 -7.27 -1.95 -3.03
N GLY A 163 -7.21 -3.20 -2.53
CA GLY A 163 -7.49 -3.54 -1.15
C GLY A 163 -8.97 -3.40 -0.82
N MET A 164 -9.32 -2.45 0.04
CA MET A 164 -10.71 -2.10 0.39
C MET A 164 -11.31 -2.93 1.52
N ASP A 165 -10.51 -3.64 2.29
CA ASP A 165 -11.00 -4.39 3.44
C ASP A 165 -10.92 -3.59 4.76
N GLU A 166 -11.60 -4.08 5.78
CA GLU A 166 -11.54 -3.65 7.17
C GLU A 166 -11.78 -2.14 7.45
N TYR A 167 -12.49 -1.41 6.58
CA TYR A 167 -12.80 -0.01 6.79
C TYR A 167 -13.97 0.19 7.76
N TYR A 168 -13.79 1.04 8.79
CA TYR A 168 -14.77 1.30 9.85
C TYR A 168 -15.49 2.65 9.74
N GLY A 169 -15.22 3.42 8.70
CA GLY A 169 -15.87 4.71 8.45
C GLY A 169 -17.27 4.60 7.83
N ASP A 170 -17.77 5.71 7.30
CA ASP A 170 -19.10 5.80 6.71
C ASP A 170 -19.24 4.96 5.43
N GLY A 171 -20.24 4.08 5.39
CA GLY A 171 -20.44 3.15 4.27
C GLY A 171 -20.91 3.81 2.97
N GLU A 172 -21.55 4.99 3.02
CA GLU A 172 -21.90 5.75 1.82
C GLU A 172 -20.66 6.39 1.20
N LYS A 173 -19.81 6.98 2.03
CA LYS A 173 -18.52 7.54 1.62
C LYS A 173 -17.60 6.47 1.05
N TYR A 174 -17.61 5.28 1.65
CA TYR A 174 -16.86 4.14 1.16
C TYR A 174 -17.30 3.71 -0.25
N ARG A 175 -18.62 3.67 -0.53
CA ARG A 175 -19.10 3.38 -1.89
C ARG A 175 -18.73 4.46 -2.89
N GLN A 176 -18.84 5.76 -2.50
CA GLN A 176 -18.40 6.87 -3.35
C GLN A 176 -16.91 6.77 -3.67
N TYR A 177 -16.11 6.46 -2.67
CA TYR A 177 -14.67 6.27 -2.85
C TYR A 177 -14.35 5.14 -3.85
N LEU A 178 -15.06 4.01 -3.78
CA LEU A 178 -14.89 2.90 -4.73
C LEU A 178 -15.20 3.30 -6.18
N GLU A 179 -16.12 4.24 -6.38
CA GLU A 179 -16.45 4.77 -7.72
C GLU A 179 -15.43 5.80 -8.23
N GLU A 180 -14.63 6.37 -7.33
CA GLU A 180 -13.66 7.44 -7.63
C GLU A 180 -12.24 6.94 -7.87
N ILE A 181 -11.85 5.80 -7.29
CA ILE A 181 -10.56 5.14 -7.46
C ILE A 181 -10.58 4.21 -8.67
#